data_f4b5f8936972e5076f4c9251f8179307
#
_entry.id   f4b5f8936972e5076f4c9251f8179307
#
_cell.length_a   1.000
_cell.length_b   1.000
_cell.length_c   1.000
_cell.angle_alpha   90.00
_cell.angle_beta   90.00
_cell.angle_gamma   90.00
#
_symmetry.space_group_name_H-M   'P 1'
#
loop_
_entity.id
_entity.type
_entity.pdbx_description
1 polymer ?
#
loop_
_entity_poly.entity_id
_entity_poly.type
_entity_poly.pdbx_seq_one_letter_code
_entity_poly.pdbx_strand_id
1 'polypeptide(L)' 'MARIKMSDILKMEDKEIHQKLYDLNSELIKLRSDAARGMLKKEVGHIKHIRRNIARINTAITLKGLNK' A
#
# COMPACT_ATOMS: atom_id res chain seq x y z
N MET A 1 -11.30 -1.66 -0.08
CA MET A 1 -10.32 -0.57 -0.25
C MET A 1 -10.29 -0.10 -1.70
N ALA A 2 -10.34 1.19 -1.92
CA ALA A 2 -10.30 1.74 -3.27
C ALA A 2 -8.92 1.56 -3.89
N ARG A 3 -8.92 1.34 -5.21
CA ARG A 3 -7.67 1.19 -5.97
C ARG A 3 -7.00 2.57 -6.11
N ILE A 4 -5.72 2.64 -5.81
CA ILE A 4 -4.93 3.86 -5.98
C ILE A 4 -4.44 3.91 -7.44
N LYS A 5 -4.72 5.02 -8.12
CA LYS A 5 -4.28 5.21 -9.50
C LYS A 5 -2.87 5.76 -9.55
N MET A 6 -2.06 5.26 -10.48
CA MET A 6 -0.69 5.72 -10.64
C MET A 6 -0.62 7.22 -10.91
N SER A 7 -1.55 7.76 -11.73
CA SER A 7 -1.58 9.17 -12.03
C SER A 7 -1.78 10.03 -10.78
N ASP A 8 -2.59 9.57 -9.84
CA ASP A 8 -2.81 10.28 -8.58
C ASP A 8 -1.56 10.26 -7.71
N ILE A 9 -0.89 9.11 -7.64
CA ILE A 9 0.35 8.96 -6.87
C ILE A 9 1.43 9.89 -7.42
N LEU A 10 1.57 9.97 -8.73
CA LEU A 10 2.59 10.80 -9.35
C LEU A 10 2.37 12.30 -9.12
N LYS A 11 1.14 12.70 -8.80
CA LYS A 11 0.81 14.08 -8.46
C LYS A 11 1.05 14.43 -7.00
N MET A 12 1.26 13.42 -6.16
CA MET A 12 1.50 13.64 -4.73
C MET A 12 2.88 14.19 -4.46
N GLU A 13 3.00 14.96 -3.36
CA GLU A 13 4.31 15.39 -2.88
C GLU A 13 5.06 14.19 -2.29
N ASP A 14 6.37 14.28 -2.23
CA ASP A 14 7.22 13.20 -1.73
C ASP A 14 6.82 12.76 -0.32
N LYS A 15 6.53 13.72 0.54
CA LYS A 15 6.08 13.42 1.91
C LYS A 15 4.79 12.62 1.93
N GLU A 16 3.84 12.98 1.06
CA GLU A 16 2.55 12.29 0.97
C GLU A 16 2.73 10.86 0.50
N ILE A 17 3.61 10.65 -0.48
CA ILE A 17 3.88 9.31 -1.02
C ILE A 17 4.48 8.42 0.07
N HIS A 18 5.47 8.92 0.80
CA HIS A 18 6.11 8.15 1.87
C HIS A 18 5.15 7.89 3.03
N GLN A 19 4.32 8.87 3.38
CA GLN A 19 3.31 8.69 4.42
C GLN A 19 2.28 7.64 4.01
N LYS A 20 1.84 7.69 2.76
CA LYS A 20 0.89 6.71 2.24
C LYS A 20 1.47 5.30 2.28
N LEU A 21 2.73 5.17 1.90
CA LEU A 21 3.42 3.88 1.95
C LEU A 21 3.51 3.35 3.39
N TYR A 22 3.85 4.22 4.32
CA TYR A 22 3.91 3.86 5.74
C TYR A 22 2.54 3.38 6.23
N ASP A 23 1.49 4.12 5.92
CA ASP A 23 0.12 3.77 6.34
C ASP A 23 -0.30 2.41 5.80
N LEU A 24 -0.02 2.15 4.52
CA LEU A 24 -0.38 0.89 3.88
C LEU A 24 0.43 -0.29 4.46
N ASN A 25 1.70 -0.09 4.74
CA ASN A 25 2.53 -1.13 5.36
C ASN A 25 2.04 -1.45 6.77
N SER A 26 1.67 -0.43 7.55
CA SER A 26 1.13 -0.63 8.89
C SER A 26 -0.17 -1.43 8.86
N GLU A 27 -1.04 -1.09 7.91
CA GLU A 27 -2.31 -1.80 7.73
C GLU A 27 -2.08 -3.24 7.28
N LEU A 28 -1.11 -3.46 6.40
CA LEU A 28 -0.77 -4.80 5.95
C LEU A 28 -0.29 -5.69 7.11
N ILE A 29 0.57 -5.15 7.96
CA ILE A 29 1.07 -5.88 9.13
C ILE A 29 -0.08 -6.26 10.03
N LYS A 30 -0.99 -5.33 10.30
CA LYS A 30 -2.16 -5.58 11.13
C LYS A 30 -3.04 -6.69 10.54
N LEU A 31 -3.31 -6.63 9.24
CA LEU A 31 -4.16 -7.62 8.59
C LEU A 31 -3.50 -8.98 8.51
N ARG A 32 -2.20 -9.05 8.32
CA ARG A 32 -1.47 -10.32 8.34
C ARG A 32 -1.52 -10.98 9.71
N SER A 33 -1.42 -10.17 10.77
CA SER A 33 -1.56 -10.66 12.14
C SER A 33 -2.96 -11.23 12.37
N ASP A 34 -3.99 -10.52 11.91
CA ASP A 34 -5.37 -10.98 12.02
C ASP A 34 -5.60 -12.27 11.24
N ALA A 35 -5.05 -12.36 10.02
CA ALA A 35 -5.17 -13.55 9.19
C ALA A 35 -4.51 -14.76 9.84
N ALA A 36 -3.39 -14.56 10.51
CA ALA A 36 -2.68 -15.63 11.22
C ALA A 36 -3.50 -16.19 12.39
N ARG A 37 -4.47 -15.41 12.89
CA ARG A 37 -5.38 -15.83 13.94
C ARG A 37 -6.62 -16.55 13.42
N GLY A 38 -6.67 -16.83 12.12
CA GLY A 38 -7.80 -17.53 11.50
C GLY A 38 -8.93 -16.63 11.04
N MET A 39 -8.63 -15.40 10.64
CA MET A 39 -9.62 -14.45 10.16
C MET A 39 -10.27 -14.89 8.86
N LEU A 40 -11.42 -14.30 8.55
CA LEU A 40 -12.25 -14.65 7.39
C LEU A 40 -11.57 -14.35 6.06
N LYS A 41 -12.02 -15.05 5.02
CA LYS A 41 -11.46 -14.92 3.66
C LYS A 41 -11.47 -13.49 3.11
N LYS A 42 -12.44 -12.67 3.48
CA LYS A 42 -12.48 -11.29 3.00
C LYS A 42 -11.31 -10.46 3.53
N GLU A 43 -10.76 -10.81 4.70
CA GLU A 43 -9.57 -10.16 5.22
C GLU A 43 -8.36 -10.47 4.35
N VAL A 44 -8.27 -11.72 3.86
CA VAL A 44 -7.21 -12.12 2.93
C VAL A 44 -7.32 -11.36 1.61
N GLY A 45 -8.55 -11.18 1.10
CA GLY A 45 -8.78 -10.39 -0.11
C GLY A 45 -8.35 -8.95 0.07
N HIS A 46 -8.61 -8.38 1.25
CA HIS A 46 -8.20 -7.02 1.58
C HIS A 46 -6.66 -6.87 1.58
N ILE A 47 -5.96 -7.87 2.13
CA ILE A 47 -4.50 -7.91 2.13
C ILE A 47 -3.97 -7.84 0.69
N LYS A 48 -4.60 -8.55 -0.23
CA LYS A 48 -4.22 -8.57 -1.64
C LYS A 48 -4.31 -7.17 -2.26
N HIS A 49 -5.38 -6.44 -1.97
CA HIS A 49 -5.54 -5.07 -2.46
C HIS A 49 -4.48 -4.13 -1.90
N ILE A 50 -4.18 -4.24 -0.61
CA ILE A 50 -3.16 -3.42 0.04
C ILE A 50 -1.79 -3.68 -0.58
N ARG A 51 -1.44 -4.94 -0.79
CA ARG A 51 -0.15 -5.30 -1.41
C ARG A 51 -0.02 -4.71 -2.80
N ARG A 52 -1.09 -4.71 -3.59
CA ARG A 52 -1.09 -4.10 -4.93
C ARG A 52 -0.90 -2.60 -4.87
N ASN A 53 -1.56 -1.94 -3.91
CA ASN A 53 -1.40 -0.50 -3.73
C ASN A 53 0.03 -0.15 -3.30
N ILE A 54 0.63 -0.94 -2.41
CA ILE A 54 2.03 -0.75 -2.01
C ILE A 54 2.95 -0.89 -3.21
N ALA A 55 2.72 -1.88 -4.06
CA ALA A 55 3.53 -2.08 -5.27
C ALA A 55 3.44 -0.88 -6.20
N ARG A 56 2.24 -0.30 -6.37
CA ARG A 56 2.07 0.90 -7.19
C ARG A 56 2.83 2.09 -6.62
N ILE A 57 2.78 2.27 -5.30
CA ILE A 57 3.49 3.38 -4.65
C ILE A 57 5.00 3.18 -4.79
N ASN A 58 5.51 1.96 -4.62
CA ASN A 58 6.93 1.66 -4.81
C ASN A 58 7.36 1.95 -6.25
N THR A 59 6.52 1.61 -7.23
CA THR A 59 6.79 1.92 -8.63
C THR A 59 6.88 3.43 -8.84
N ALA A 60 5.95 4.18 -8.26
CA ALA A 60 5.95 5.64 -8.36
C ALA A 60 7.20 6.24 -7.73
N ILE A 61 7.63 5.72 -6.58
CA ILE A 61 8.84 6.17 -5.91
C ILE A 61 10.05 5.96 -6.82
N THR A 62 10.14 4.82 -7.47
CA THR A 62 11.21 4.52 -8.41
C THR A 62 11.17 5.48 -9.60
N LEU A 63 9.99 5.68 -10.18
CA LEU A 63 9.83 6.57 -11.34
C LEU A 63 10.18 8.03 -11.02
N LYS A 64 9.90 8.47 -9.80
CA LYS A 64 10.21 9.84 -9.37
C LYS A 64 11.62 9.99 -8.83
N GLY A 65 12.37 8.90 -8.69
CA GLY A 65 13.73 8.93 -8.19
C GLY A 65 13.85 9.20 -6.70
N LEU A 66 12.86 8.80 -5.92
CA LEU A 66 12.81 9.06 -4.48
C LEU A 66 13.44 7.95 -3.63
N ASN A 67 13.85 6.86 -4.24
CA ASN A 67 14.33 5.67 -3.53
C ASN A 67 15.84 5.60 -3.39
N LYS A 68 16.44 6.68 -3.05
CA LYS A 68 17.90 6.73 -2.88
C LYS A 68 18.35 6.13 -1.57
#